data_2a4b6466140e825de36ab295da000500
#
_entry.id   2a4b6466140e825de36ab295da000500
#
_cell.length_a   1.000
_cell.length_b   1.000
_cell.length_c   1.000
_cell.angle_alpha   90.00
_cell.angle_beta   90.00
_cell.angle_gamma   90.00
#
_symmetry.space_group_name_H-M   'P 1'
#
loop_
_entity.id
_entity.type
_entity.pdbx_description
1 polymer ?
#
loop_
_entity_poly.entity_id
_entity_poly.type
_entity_poly.pdbx_seq_one_letter_code
_entity_poly.pdbx_strand_id
1 'polypeptide(L)'
;MRLIIIRHAIAVERGTPDIADEDRPLTRKGERRFRQAARGLARIEPRPDVLLTSPLPRARQTAEIAAAAWGKIKPKKSDVLAGGSFAEIAGVLDKLPREATAAVVGHEPDVSELLAAILGSKDAAAFTFKKGGAAAVEVAGPLGQGGVLLWAMAPQLLRRFGRR
;
A
#
# COMPACT_ATOMS: atom_id res chain seq x y z
N MET A 1 2.75 9.59 13.41
CA MET A 1 2.36 9.44 11.99
C MET A 1 1.51 8.20 11.83
N ARG A 2 0.41 8.29 11.12
CA ARG A 2 -0.35 7.10 10.68
C ARG A 2 0.14 6.69 9.30
N LEU A 3 0.48 5.42 9.12
CA LEU A 3 0.93 4.86 7.85
C LEU A 3 -0.01 3.75 7.39
N ILE A 4 -0.59 3.91 6.20
CA ILE A 4 -1.42 2.92 5.52
C ILE A 4 -0.55 2.22 4.48
N ILE A 5 -0.37 0.92 4.59
CA ILE A 5 0.44 0.10 3.69
C ILE A 5 -0.51 -0.70 2.80
N ILE A 6 -0.37 -0.59 1.49
CA ILE A 6 -1.25 -1.23 0.51
C ILE A 6 -0.39 -2.06 -0.45
N ARG A 7 -0.73 -3.35 -0.62
CA ARG A 7 -0.21 -4.14 -1.72
C ARG A 7 -0.99 -3.83 -2.99
N HIS A 8 -0.32 -3.69 -4.15
CA HIS A 8 -1.00 -3.51 -5.43
C HIS A 8 -2.08 -4.58 -5.68
N ALA A 9 -3.11 -4.22 -6.44
CA ALA A 9 -4.24 -5.08 -6.78
C ALA A 9 -3.85 -6.18 -7.79
N ILE A 10 -4.83 -6.97 -8.24
CA ILE A 10 -4.60 -8.09 -9.16
C ILE A 10 -4.12 -7.56 -10.51
N ALA A 11 -2.88 -7.86 -10.86
CA ALA A 11 -2.25 -7.54 -12.12
C ALA A 11 -2.26 -8.73 -13.07
N VAL A 12 -1.96 -8.48 -14.34
CA VAL A 12 -1.67 -9.50 -15.35
C VAL A 12 -0.61 -10.46 -14.80
N GLU A 13 -0.72 -11.73 -15.11
CA GLU A 13 0.17 -12.76 -14.56
C GLU A 13 1.61 -12.59 -15.06
N ARG A 14 2.56 -12.95 -14.18
CA ARG A 14 3.98 -12.99 -14.54
C ARG A 14 4.19 -14.05 -15.63
N GLY A 15 5.01 -13.73 -16.62
CA GLY A 15 5.28 -14.63 -17.74
C GLY A 15 4.22 -14.57 -18.85
N THR A 16 3.27 -13.62 -18.80
CA THR A 16 2.39 -13.36 -19.95
C THR A 16 3.23 -12.95 -21.15
N PRO A 17 3.05 -13.57 -22.34
CA PRO A 17 3.80 -13.22 -23.55
C PRO A 17 3.74 -11.71 -23.84
N ASP A 18 4.82 -11.17 -24.34
CA ASP A 18 4.96 -9.76 -24.75
C ASP A 18 4.77 -8.70 -23.64
N ILE A 19 4.72 -9.12 -22.38
CA ILE A 19 4.64 -8.19 -21.24
C ILE A 19 5.78 -8.46 -20.27
N ALA A 20 6.72 -7.51 -20.16
CA ALA A 20 7.78 -7.57 -19.15
C ALA A 20 7.18 -7.48 -17.74
N ASP A 21 7.86 -8.05 -16.74
CA ASP A 21 7.34 -8.08 -15.35
C ASP A 21 7.09 -6.66 -14.81
N GLU A 22 7.97 -5.73 -15.12
CA GLU A 22 7.86 -4.33 -14.75
C GLU A 22 6.67 -3.62 -15.39
N ASP A 23 6.24 -4.04 -16.59
CA ASP A 23 5.18 -3.39 -17.37
C ASP A 23 3.77 -3.97 -17.11
N ARG A 24 3.65 -5.00 -16.28
CA ARG A 24 2.36 -5.66 -16.00
C ARG A 24 1.34 -4.68 -15.41
N PRO A 25 0.23 -4.40 -16.12
CA PRO A 25 -0.86 -3.57 -15.60
C PRO A 25 -1.80 -4.39 -14.70
N LEU A 26 -2.74 -3.72 -14.07
CA LEU A 26 -3.88 -4.40 -13.44
C LEU A 26 -4.75 -5.09 -14.50
N THR A 27 -5.35 -6.21 -14.10
CA THR A 27 -6.44 -6.81 -14.89
C THR A 27 -7.74 -6.02 -14.70
N ARG A 28 -8.67 -6.09 -15.66
CA ARG A 28 -10.03 -5.52 -15.50
C ARG A 28 -10.73 -6.03 -14.24
N LYS A 29 -10.52 -7.30 -13.88
CA LYS A 29 -11.01 -7.89 -12.62
C LYS A 29 -10.34 -7.25 -11.41
N GLY A 30 -9.02 -7.03 -11.48
CA GLY A 30 -8.24 -6.37 -10.44
C GLY A 30 -8.74 -4.96 -10.17
N GLU A 31 -8.88 -4.15 -11.22
CA GLU A 31 -9.41 -2.79 -11.11
C GLU A 31 -10.82 -2.75 -10.51
N ARG A 32 -11.75 -3.54 -11.04
CA ARG A 32 -13.12 -3.58 -10.55
C ARG A 32 -13.20 -3.96 -9.07
N ARG A 33 -12.46 -5.00 -8.66
CA ARG A 33 -12.41 -5.46 -7.27
C ARG A 33 -11.75 -4.44 -6.37
N PHE A 34 -10.67 -3.81 -6.82
CA PHE A 34 -9.98 -2.84 -6.02
C PHE A 34 -10.75 -1.52 -5.87
N ARG A 35 -11.52 -1.08 -6.89
CA ARG A 35 -12.45 0.06 -6.71
C ARG A 35 -13.42 -0.13 -5.54
N GLN A 36 -13.91 -1.36 -5.35
CA GLN A 36 -14.75 -1.68 -4.18
C GLN A 36 -13.95 -1.66 -2.88
N ALA A 37 -12.74 -2.24 -2.88
CA ALA A 37 -11.86 -2.25 -1.70
C ALA A 37 -11.41 -0.82 -1.31
N ALA A 38 -11.07 0.01 -2.29
CA ALA A 38 -10.67 1.40 -2.09
C ALA A 38 -11.79 2.25 -1.48
N ARG A 39 -13.05 2.04 -1.92
CA ARG A 39 -14.21 2.67 -1.26
C ARG A 39 -14.35 2.24 0.21
N GLY A 40 -14.10 0.95 0.49
CA GLY A 40 -14.09 0.45 1.86
C GLY A 40 -12.96 1.06 2.69
N LEU A 41 -11.77 1.14 2.10
CA LEU A 41 -10.62 1.77 2.74
C LEU A 41 -10.90 3.25 3.07
N ALA A 42 -11.47 4.00 2.14
CA ALA A 42 -11.82 5.41 2.33
C ALA A 42 -12.92 5.65 3.40
N ARG A 43 -13.64 4.61 3.80
CA ARG A 43 -14.62 4.68 4.90
C ARG A 43 -14.01 4.43 6.28
N ILE A 44 -12.97 3.60 6.34
CA ILE A 44 -12.31 3.25 7.60
C ILE A 44 -11.11 4.14 7.90
N GLU A 45 -10.49 4.71 6.87
CA GLU A 45 -9.38 5.64 7.01
C GLU A 45 -9.68 6.96 6.30
N PRO A 46 -9.42 8.10 6.95
CA PRO A 46 -9.55 9.39 6.30
C PRO A 46 -8.58 9.52 5.13
N ARG A 47 -8.82 10.50 4.27
CA ARG A 47 -7.91 10.80 3.17
C ARG A 47 -6.51 11.08 3.71
N PRO A 48 -5.47 10.36 3.24
CA PRO A 48 -4.10 10.65 3.67
C PRO A 48 -3.63 12.00 3.14
N ASP A 49 -2.67 12.60 3.84
CA ASP A 49 -2.00 13.83 3.42
C ASP A 49 -1.05 13.57 2.25
N VAL A 50 -0.45 12.38 2.24
CA VAL A 50 0.50 11.93 1.22
C VAL A 50 0.15 10.50 0.78
N LEU A 51 0.12 10.30 -0.54
CA LEU A 51 -0.02 8.97 -1.16
C LEU A 51 1.19 8.73 -2.06
N LEU A 52 2.05 7.81 -1.63
CA LEU A 52 3.22 7.37 -2.40
C LEU A 52 2.94 6.05 -3.11
N THR A 53 3.52 5.86 -4.27
CA THR A 53 3.38 4.63 -5.05
C THR A 53 4.68 4.22 -5.71
N SER A 54 4.94 2.92 -5.76
CA SER A 54 5.95 2.37 -6.67
C SER A 54 5.70 2.87 -8.10
N PRO A 55 6.75 3.10 -8.91
CA PRO A 55 6.62 3.53 -10.30
C PRO A 55 6.01 2.47 -11.22
N LEU A 56 5.93 1.20 -10.80
CA LEU A 56 5.44 0.11 -11.64
C LEU A 56 3.93 0.25 -11.94
N PRO A 57 3.47 -0.05 -13.18
CA PRO A 57 2.09 0.22 -13.62
C PRO A 57 1.02 -0.30 -12.67
N ARG A 58 1.14 -1.55 -12.20
CA ARG A 58 0.17 -2.17 -11.27
C ARG A 58 0.01 -1.43 -9.95
N ALA A 59 1.10 -0.85 -9.42
CA ALA A 59 1.05 -0.07 -8.19
C ALA A 59 0.49 1.33 -8.44
N ARG A 60 0.90 2.00 -9.53
CA ARG A 60 0.36 3.31 -9.91
C ARG A 60 -1.14 3.26 -10.13
N GLN A 61 -1.63 2.29 -10.91
CA GLN A 61 -3.07 2.11 -11.17
C GLN A 61 -3.84 1.82 -9.87
N THR A 62 -3.25 1.05 -8.95
CA THR A 62 -3.83 0.82 -7.62
C THR A 62 -3.91 2.14 -6.84
N ALA A 63 -2.84 2.93 -6.83
CA ALA A 63 -2.81 4.23 -6.15
C ALA A 63 -3.80 5.23 -6.74
N GLU A 64 -3.96 5.27 -8.07
CA GLU A 64 -4.94 6.12 -8.76
C GLU A 64 -6.39 5.75 -8.36
N ILE A 65 -6.69 4.45 -8.27
CA ILE A 65 -8.00 3.98 -7.81
C ILE A 65 -8.24 4.35 -6.34
N ALA A 66 -7.23 4.20 -5.47
CA ALA A 66 -7.33 4.61 -4.07
C ALA A 66 -7.51 6.14 -3.94
N ALA A 67 -6.73 6.91 -4.70
CA ALA A 67 -6.83 8.37 -4.75
C ALA A 67 -8.23 8.85 -5.17
N ALA A 68 -8.85 8.20 -6.16
CA ALA A 68 -10.21 8.51 -6.57
C ALA A 68 -11.24 8.23 -5.47
N ALA A 69 -11.04 7.18 -4.67
CA ALA A 69 -11.93 6.84 -3.56
C ALA A 69 -11.81 7.83 -2.39
N TRP A 70 -10.60 8.31 -2.07
CA TRP A 70 -10.36 9.32 -1.04
C TRP A 70 -10.69 10.76 -1.49
N GLY A 71 -10.76 10.99 -2.81
CA GLY A 71 -11.03 12.31 -3.39
C GLY A 71 -9.86 13.29 -3.28
N LYS A 72 -9.54 13.95 -4.41
CA LYS A 72 -8.59 15.08 -4.51
C LYS A 72 -7.17 14.87 -3.95
N ILE A 73 -6.66 13.64 -3.92
CA ILE A 73 -5.25 13.37 -3.63
C ILE A 73 -4.54 12.91 -4.91
N LYS A 74 -3.33 13.41 -5.16
CA LYS A 74 -2.50 13.00 -6.29
C LYS A 74 -1.42 12.04 -5.82
N PRO A 75 -1.37 10.79 -6.35
CA PRO A 75 -0.28 9.88 -6.03
C PRO A 75 1.07 10.42 -6.51
N LYS A 76 2.10 10.29 -5.68
CA LYS A 76 3.47 10.63 -6.00
C LYS A 76 4.29 9.36 -6.16
N LYS A 77 5.08 9.26 -7.23
CA LYS A 77 5.98 8.12 -7.44
C LYS A 77 7.14 8.18 -6.44
N SER A 78 7.55 7.02 -5.97
CA SER A 78 8.72 6.84 -5.12
C SER A 78 9.39 5.51 -5.49
N ASP A 79 10.60 5.59 -6.04
CA ASP A 79 11.33 4.42 -6.56
C ASP A 79 11.69 3.43 -5.46
N VAL A 80 11.86 3.89 -4.23
CA VAL A 80 12.12 3.02 -3.08
C VAL A 80 10.99 2.01 -2.78
N LEU A 81 9.79 2.23 -3.32
CA LEU A 81 8.66 1.30 -3.22
C LEU A 81 8.68 0.18 -4.28
N ALA A 82 9.73 0.10 -5.07
CA ALA A 82 9.97 -0.95 -6.07
C ALA A 82 11.24 -1.75 -5.74
N GLY A 83 11.30 -2.32 -4.55
CA GLY A 83 12.42 -3.15 -4.09
C GLY A 83 13.45 -2.42 -3.24
N GLY A 84 13.14 -1.24 -2.74
CA GLY A 84 14.00 -0.54 -1.80
C GLY A 84 14.00 -1.20 -0.42
N SER A 85 15.11 -1.06 0.28
CA SER A 85 15.27 -1.53 1.67
C SER A 85 14.37 -0.77 2.65
N PHE A 86 14.15 -1.35 3.82
CA PHE A 86 13.45 -0.66 4.92
C PHE A 86 14.07 0.72 5.22
N ALA A 87 15.40 0.82 5.25
CA ALA A 87 16.08 2.08 5.54
C ALA A 87 15.82 3.16 4.49
N GLU A 88 15.75 2.80 3.21
CA GLU A 88 15.43 3.72 2.12
C GLU A 88 13.97 4.19 2.20
N ILE A 89 13.03 3.27 2.46
CA ILE A 89 11.61 3.61 2.65
C ILE A 89 11.43 4.51 3.87
N ALA A 90 12.06 4.16 5.00
CA ALA A 90 12.05 4.97 6.21
C ALA A 90 12.64 6.36 5.96
N GLY A 91 13.75 6.45 5.22
CA GLY A 91 14.39 7.73 4.86
C GLY A 91 13.49 8.68 4.05
N VAL A 92 12.48 8.16 3.35
CA VAL A 92 11.46 8.97 2.66
C VAL A 92 10.33 9.33 3.62
N LEU A 93 9.81 8.38 4.38
CA LEU A 93 8.63 8.56 5.25
C LEU A 93 8.95 9.41 6.49
N ASP A 94 10.14 9.28 7.06
CA ASP A 94 10.56 10.05 8.24
C ASP A 94 10.74 11.55 7.99
N LYS A 95 10.76 11.97 6.71
CA LYS A 95 10.73 13.38 6.32
C LYS A 95 9.33 14.00 6.40
N LEU A 96 8.29 13.19 6.53
CA LEU A 96 6.92 13.67 6.65
C LEU A 96 6.64 14.20 8.07
N PRO A 97 5.70 15.14 8.24
CA PRO A 97 5.27 15.58 9.56
C PRO A 97 4.78 14.42 10.43
N ARG A 98 5.05 14.49 11.74
CA ARG A 98 4.68 13.45 12.70
C ARG A 98 3.18 13.21 12.79
N GLU A 99 2.38 14.25 12.56
CA GLU A 99 0.93 14.22 12.59
C GLU A 99 0.33 13.72 11.28
N ALA A 100 1.15 13.60 10.22
CA ALA A 100 0.65 13.25 8.91
C ALA A 100 0.10 11.82 8.86
N THR A 101 -0.92 11.65 8.04
CA THR A 101 -1.34 10.34 7.54
C THR A 101 -0.74 10.11 6.18
N ALA A 102 0.09 9.08 6.05
CA ALA A 102 0.69 8.68 4.78
C ALA A 102 0.09 7.34 4.31
N ALA A 103 -0.04 7.18 3.00
CA ALA A 103 -0.35 5.88 2.41
C ALA A 103 0.74 5.52 1.39
N VAL A 104 1.12 4.24 1.35
CA VAL A 104 2.10 3.70 0.41
C VAL A 104 1.50 2.53 -0.36
N VAL A 105 1.79 2.46 -1.66
CA VAL A 105 1.38 1.33 -2.51
C VAL A 105 2.63 0.66 -3.06
N GLY A 106 2.82 -0.59 -2.69
CA GLY A 106 4.00 -1.37 -3.06
C GLY A 106 3.68 -2.83 -3.42
N HIS A 107 4.68 -3.66 -3.29
CA HIS A 107 4.72 -5.05 -3.75
C HIS A 107 5.09 -5.99 -2.61
N GLU A 108 4.80 -7.28 -2.74
CA GLU A 108 5.43 -8.33 -1.96
C GLU A 108 6.81 -8.68 -2.56
N PRO A 109 7.82 -8.94 -1.70
CA PRO A 109 7.73 -9.03 -0.24
C PRO A 109 7.85 -7.68 0.50
N ASP A 110 8.16 -6.59 -0.19
CA ASP A 110 8.54 -5.28 0.39
C ASP A 110 7.51 -4.77 1.42
N VAL A 111 6.21 -4.89 1.14
CA VAL A 111 5.15 -4.40 2.06
C VAL A 111 5.05 -5.24 3.33
N SER A 112 5.30 -6.56 3.25
CA SER A 112 5.37 -7.44 4.43
C SER A 112 6.62 -7.16 5.24
N GLU A 113 7.75 -6.94 4.60
CA GLU A 113 9.02 -6.59 5.24
C GLU A 113 8.93 -5.24 5.93
N LEU A 114 8.32 -4.24 5.29
CA LEU A 114 8.07 -2.93 5.88
C LEU A 114 7.20 -3.05 7.14
N LEU A 115 6.09 -3.78 7.06
CA LEU A 115 5.19 -3.97 8.20
C LEU A 115 5.89 -4.71 9.34
N ALA A 116 6.58 -5.83 9.03
CA ALA A 116 7.32 -6.61 10.01
C ALA A 116 8.39 -5.76 10.72
N ALA A 117 9.18 -4.99 9.98
CA ALA A 117 10.21 -4.13 10.55
C ALA A 117 9.62 -3.07 11.50
N ILE A 118 8.51 -2.41 11.12
CA ILE A 118 7.83 -1.44 11.99
C ILE A 118 7.30 -2.11 13.26
N LEU A 119 6.84 -3.35 13.19
CA LEU A 119 6.34 -4.10 14.35
C LEU A 119 7.43 -4.80 15.16
N GLY A 120 8.71 -4.64 14.77
CA GLY A 120 9.85 -5.28 15.46
C GLY A 120 9.92 -6.79 15.25
N SER A 121 9.26 -7.32 14.23
CA SER A 121 9.27 -8.74 13.87
C SER A 121 10.39 -9.05 12.87
N LYS A 122 11.03 -10.21 13.04
CA LYS A 122 11.99 -10.76 12.06
C LYS A 122 11.31 -11.67 11.02
N ASP A 123 10.06 -12.02 11.24
CA ASP A 123 9.29 -12.91 10.36
C ASP A 123 8.28 -12.12 9.52
N ALA A 124 8.72 -11.66 8.35
CA ALA A 124 7.86 -10.95 7.39
C ALA A 124 6.77 -11.87 6.79
N ALA A 125 6.99 -13.18 6.74
CA ALA A 125 6.02 -14.13 6.19
C ALA A 125 4.74 -14.20 7.04
N ALA A 126 4.82 -13.87 8.34
CA ALA A 126 3.66 -13.77 9.21
C ALA A 126 2.69 -12.63 8.83
N PHE A 127 3.13 -11.67 8.01
CA PHE A 127 2.38 -10.46 7.63
C PHE A 127 2.05 -10.37 6.15
N THR A 128 1.98 -11.49 5.44
CA THR A 128 1.77 -11.53 4.00
C THR A 128 0.46 -10.86 3.57
N PHE A 129 0.55 -9.88 2.69
CA PHE A 129 -0.61 -9.19 2.12
C PHE A 129 -1.18 -9.96 0.91
N LYS A 130 -2.48 -10.10 0.83
CA LYS A 130 -3.17 -10.47 -0.42
C LYS A 130 -3.21 -9.27 -1.37
N LYS A 131 -3.20 -9.50 -2.69
CA LYS A 131 -3.29 -8.44 -3.73
C LYS A 131 -4.49 -7.54 -3.49
N GLY A 132 -4.24 -6.25 -3.24
CA GLY A 132 -5.25 -5.26 -2.87
C GLY A 132 -5.63 -5.27 -1.38
N GLY A 133 -4.89 -5.99 -0.53
CA GLY A 133 -4.98 -5.91 0.92
C GLY A 133 -4.22 -4.71 1.46
N ALA A 134 -4.53 -4.32 2.68
CA ALA A 134 -3.92 -3.19 3.35
C ALA A 134 -3.80 -3.40 4.86
N ALA A 135 -2.89 -2.63 5.47
CA ALA A 135 -2.74 -2.52 6.90
C ALA A 135 -2.51 -1.05 7.30
N ALA A 136 -2.84 -0.69 8.53
CA ALA A 136 -2.49 0.60 9.10
C ALA A 136 -1.71 0.43 10.39
N VAL A 137 -0.68 1.26 10.56
CA VAL A 137 0.15 1.33 11.76
C VAL A 137 0.20 2.77 12.28
N GLU A 138 0.35 2.91 13.58
CA GLU A 138 0.66 4.17 14.24
C GLU A 138 2.14 4.18 14.62
N VAL A 139 2.85 5.23 14.24
CA VAL A 139 4.29 5.40 14.51
C VAL A 139 4.49 6.71 15.27
N ALA A 140 4.98 6.63 16.49
CA ALA A 140 5.18 7.80 17.36
C ALA A 140 6.48 8.57 17.03
N GLY A 141 7.51 7.85 16.60
CA GLY A 141 8.83 8.37 16.26
C GLY A 141 9.28 8.07 14.84
N PRO A 142 10.58 8.03 14.55
CA PRO A 142 11.13 7.46 13.32
C PRO A 142 10.67 6.01 13.14
N LEU A 143 10.45 5.57 11.88
CA LEU A 143 9.96 4.22 11.59
C LEU A 143 10.82 3.13 12.24
N GLY A 144 12.14 3.34 12.29
CA GLY A 144 13.07 2.39 12.92
C GLY A 144 12.92 2.23 14.44
N GLN A 145 12.17 3.10 15.10
CA GLN A 145 11.84 2.95 16.53
C GLN A 145 10.60 2.10 16.77
N GLY A 146 9.94 1.66 15.71
CA GLY A 146 8.79 0.79 15.77
C GLY A 146 7.45 1.52 15.77
N GLY A 147 6.37 0.72 15.75
CA GLY A 147 5.01 1.21 15.73
C GLY A 147 4.01 0.18 16.24
N VAL A 148 2.74 0.56 16.25
CA VAL A 148 1.62 -0.27 16.70
C VAL A 148 0.72 -0.59 15.52
N LEU A 149 0.41 -1.87 15.32
CA LEU A 149 -0.57 -2.29 14.33
C LEU A 149 -1.97 -1.85 14.76
N LEU A 150 -2.63 -1.05 13.94
CA LEU A 150 -4.03 -0.65 14.16
C LEU A 150 -4.99 -1.69 13.59
N TRP A 151 -4.74 -2.11 12.35
CA TRP A 151 -5.50 -3.17 11.66
C TRP A 151 -4.72 -3.70 10.45
N ALA A 152 -5.06 -4.93 10.04
CA ALA A 152 -4.64 -5.53 8.77
C ALA A 152 -5.83 -6.25 8.14
N MET A 153 -6.13 -5.96 6.87
CA MET A 153 -7.32 -6.49 6.20
C MET A 153 -7.02 -7.06 4.83
N ALA A 154 -7.57 -8.25 4.60
CA ALA A 154 -7.62 -8.82 3.26
C ALA A 154 -8.59 -8.04 2.37
N PRO A 155 -8.38 -8.00 1.03
CA PRO A 155 -9.20 -7.19 0.12
C PRO A 155 -10.68 -7.55 0.12
N GLN A 156 -11.05 -8.80 0.44
CA GLN A 156 -12.45 -9.19 0.55
C GLN A 156 -13.18 -8.51 1.72
N LEU A 157 -12.50 -8.25 2.83
CA LEU A 157 -13.05 -7.51 3.96
C LEU A 157 -13.23 -6.04 3.60
N LEU A 158 -12.21 -5.42 3.03
CA LEU A 158 -12.30 -4.04 2.52
C LEU A 158 -13.47 -3.87 1.55
N ARG A 159 -13.68 -4.83 0.62
CA ARG A 159 -14.83 -4.78 -0.30
C ARG A 159 -16.19 -4.84 0.39
N ARG A 160 -16.32 -5.53 1.54
CA ARG A 160 -17.58 -5.53 2.32
C ARG A 160 -17.94 -4.13 2.81
N PHE A 161 -16.95 -3.39 3.31
CA PHE A 161 -17.15 -1.98 3.69
C PHE A 161 -17.47 -1.09 2.49
N GLY A 162 -16.97 -1.41 1.29
CA GLY A 162 -17.19 -0.64 0.06
C GLY A 162 -18.51 -0.87 -0.67
N ARG A 163 -19.36 -1.82 -0.21
CA ARG A 163 -20.63 -2.20 -0.86
C ARG A 163 -21.85 -1.40 -0.42
N ARG A 164 -21.77 -0.66 0.65
CA ARG A 164 -22.89 0.15 1.20
C ARG A 164 -22.87 1.59 0.70
#